data_a2ee3940486f069f5ca458c4997da720
#
_entry.id   a2ee3940486f069f5ca458c4997da720
#
_cell.length_a   1.000
_cell.length_b   1.000
_cell.length_c   1.000
_cell.angle_alpha   90.00
_cell.angle_beta   90.00
_cell.angle_gamma   90.00
#
_symmetry.space_group_name_H-M   'P 1'
#
loop_
_entity.id
_entity.type
_entity.pdbx_description
1 polymer ?
#
loop_
_entity_poly.entity_id
_entity_poly.type
_entity_poly.pdbx_seq_one_letter_code
_entity_poly.pdbx_strand_id
1 'polypeptide(L)'
;VGISYNGSVDSLKKVIKSFYIPENAVIHTIAGIHSLEPLVSKELKVLILGYKSIRRGKDFINCHGATIRKKIAELEAKIPEYLESFKVLSFDNLALEQLNIKKYVSPEDWKTHYMGDDGSFTMYIDLVKEEFAKNSTSVDRYNLNDYKSIEEIFNKIKN
;
A
#
# COMPACT_ATOMS: atom_id res chain seq x y z
N VAL A 1 -14.23 -2.77 2.52
CA VAL A 1 -14.24 -1.61 1.61
C VAL A 1 -13.08 -0.71 1.97
N GLY A 2 -12.25 -0.30 0.98
CA GLY A 2 -11.14 0.64 1.15
C GLY A 2 -11.62 2.09 1.12
N ILE A 3 -11.14 2.91 2.07
CA ILE A 3 -11.43 4.35 2.14
C ILE A 3 -10.11 5.11 2.13
N SER A 4 -9.90 5.97 1.14
CA SER A 4 -8.70 6.82 1.11
C SER A 4 -8.78 7.92 2.18
N TYR A 5 -7.77 7.99 3.05
CA TYR A 5 -7.65 9.04 4.06
C TYR A 5 -7.12 10.32 3.43
N ASN A 6 -7.88 11.39 3.56
CA ASN A 6 -7.58 12.71 3.00
C ASN A 6 -7.05 13.73 4.04
N GLY A 7 -6.68 13.26 5.24
CA GLY A 7 -6.23 14.13 6.34
C GLY A 7 -7.35 14.62 7.27
N SER A 8 -8.63 14.36 6.97
CA SER A 8 -9.76 14.75 7.81
C SER A 8 -10.39 13.56 8.50
N VAL A 9 -10.25 13.50 9.83
CA VAL A 9 -10.86 12.45 10.68
C VAL A 9 -12.38 12.55 10.67
N ASP A 10 -12.93 13.75 10.67
CA ASP A 10 -14.39 13.96 10.68
C ASP A 10 -15.04 13.47 9.38
N SER A 11 -14.39 13.74 8.24
CA SER A 11 -14.84 13.22 6.95
C SER A 11 -14.78 11.69 6.93
N LEU A 12 -13.69 11.11 7.44
CA LEU A 12 -13.52 9.67 7.54
C LEU A 12 -14.62 9.03 8.41
N LYS A 13 -14.86 9.56 9.60
CA LYS A 13 -15.90 9.08 10.52
C LYS A 13 -17.30 9.11 9.89
N LYS A 14 -17.62 10.18 9.14
CA LYS A 14 -18.90 10.29 8.42
C LYS A 14 -19.05 9.18 7.37
N VAL A 15 -18.00 8.91 6.60
CA VAL A 15 -18.00 7.86 5.58
C VAL A 15 -18.14 6.47 6.22
N ILE A 16 -17.38 6.16 7.27
CA ILE A 16 -17.45 4.86 7.96
C ILE A 16 -18.85 4.62 8.51
N LYS A 17 -19.48 5.64 9.14
CA LYS A 17 -20.84 5.53 9.69
C LYS A 17 -21.92 5.30 8.63
N SER A 18 -21.66 5.63 7.36
CA SER A 18 -22.61 5.38 6.26
C SER A 18 -22.60 3.94 5.74
N PHE A 19 -21.66 3.12 6.18
CA PHE A 19 -21.59 1.73 5.75
C PHE A 19 -22.55 0.84 6.53
N TYR A 20 -23.15 -0.14 5.85
CA TYR A 20 -23.99 -1.14 6.47
C TYR A 20 -23.23 -1.99 7.52
N ILE A 21 -21.95 -2.27 7.26
CA ILE A 21 -21.05 -2.97 8.18
C ILE A 21 -19.76 -2.10 8.33
N PRO A 22 -19.75 -1.15 9.28
CA PRO A 22 -18.62 -0.23 9.48
C PRO A 22 -17.28 -0.95 9.75
N GLU A 23 -17.32 -2.12 10.40
CA GLU A 23 -16.13 -2.92 10.73
C GLU A 23 -15.41 -3.47 9.49
N ASN A 24 -16.06 -3.48 8.34
CA ASN A 24 -15.44 -3.88 7.07
C ASN A 24 -14.70 -2.72 6.36
N ALA A 25 -14.67 -1.54 6.97
CA ALA A 25 -13.86 -0.42 6.48
C ALA A 25 -12.38 -0.70 6.70
N VAL A 26 -11.58 -0.45 5.66
CA VAL A 26 -10.11 -0.41 5.72
C VAL A 26 -9.66 0.97 5.26
N ILE A 27 -8.92 1.67 6.11
CA ILE A 27 -8.45 3.02 5.83
C ILE A 27 -7.14 2.92 5.04
N HIS A 28 -7.13 3.45 3.84
CA HIS A 28 -5.93 3.53 3.02
C HIS A 28 -5.22 4.86 3.22
N THR A 29 -3.93 4.82 3.51
CA THR A 29 -3.07 6.00 3.58
C THR A 29 -1.80 5.79 2.78
N ILE A 30 -1.15 6.87 2.35
CA ILE A 30 0.12 6.81 1.61
C ILE A 30 1.24 7.27 2.55
N ALA A 31 2.31 6.46 2.65
CA ALA A 31 3.50 6.80 3.42
C ALA A 31 4.04 8.19 3.03
N GLY A 32 4.32 9.03 4.03
CA GLY A 32 4.86 10.38 3.80
C GLY A 32 3.83 11.46 3.44
N ILE A 33 2.54 11.15 3.29
CA ILE A 33 1.50 12.14 2.97
C ILE A 33 0.82 12.64 4.25
N HIS A 34 0.09 11.77 4.94
CA HIS A 34 -0.65 12.13 6.15
C HIS A 34 -0.07 11.44 7.38
N SER A 35 -0.14 12.10 8.56
CA SER A 35 0.17 11.47 9.84
C SER A 35 -0.92 10.45 10.20
N LEU A 36 -0.51 9.33 10.83
CA LEU A 36 -1.42 8.34 11.39
C LEU A 36 -1.86 8.65 12.82
N GLU A 37 -1.21 9.61 13.50
CA GLU A 37 -1.54 9.99 14.89
C GLU A 37 -3.03 10.21 15.13
N PRO A 38 -3.75 10.98 14.27
CA PRO A 38 -5.18 11.22 14.48
C PRO A 38 -6.06 9.97 14.28
N LEU A 39 -5.48 8.89 13.73
CA LEU A 39 -6.20 7.63 13.43
C LEU A 39 -5.95 6.54 14.48
N VAL A 40 -5.02 6.75 15.41
CA VAL A 40 -4.66 5.73 16.41
C VAL A 40 -5.89 5.23 17.16
N SER A 41 -6.25 3.96 16.96
CA SER A 41 -7.40 3.31 17.59
C SER A 41 -7.35 1.80 17.40
N LYS A 42 -7.59 1.06 18.48
CA LYS A 42 -7.74 -0.42 18.45
C LYS A 42 -8.95 -0.92 17.64
N GLU A 43 -9.80 -0.04 17.17
CA GLU A 43 -10.97 -0.41 16.38
C GLU A 43 -10.73 -0.29 14.87
N LEU A 44 -9.69 0.44 14.46
CA LEU A 44 -9.45 0.75 13.06
C LEU A 44 -8.54 -0.27 12.39
N LYS A 45 -8.86 -0.56 11.12
CA LYS A 45 -8.02 -1.33 10.20
C LYS A 45 -7.39 -0.34 9.21
N VAL A 46 -6.08 -0.33 9.13
CA VAL A 46 -5.32 0.61 8.29
C VAL A 46 -4.43 -0.16 7.32
N LEU A 47 -4.44 0.25 6.05
CA LEU A 47 -3.49 -0.18 5.02
C LEU A 47 -2.60 1.00 4.64
N ILE A 48 -1.31 0.86 4.88
CA ILE A 48 -0.29 1.81 4.44
C ILE A 48 0.19 1.41 3.06
N LEU A 49 0.04 2.32 2.11
CA LEU A 49 0.56 2.20 0.74
C LEU A 49 1.89 2.93 0.64
N GLY A 50 2.86 2.34 -0.03
CA GLY A 50 4.13 2.99 -0.32
C GLY A 50 3.95 4.20 -1.24
N TYR A 51 4.82 5.21 -1.07
CA TYR A 51 4.83 6.38 -1.92
C TYR A 51 5.39 6.06 -3.31
N LYS A 52 4.56 6.23 -4.35
CA LYS A 52 4.95 5.97 -5.75
C LYS A 52 5.39 7.26 -6.45
N SER A 53 6.66 7.31 -6.88
CA SER A 53 7.24 8.43 -7.63
C SER A 53 6.92 8.36 -9.13
N ILE A 54 5.64 8.10 -9.49
CA ILE A 54 5.16 8.04 -10.87
C ILE A 54 3.93 8.93 -11.05
N ARG A 55 3.68 9.37 -12.27
CA ARG A 55 2.54 10.25 -12.62
C ARG A 55 2.47 11.44 -11.65
N ARG A 56 1.33 11.72 -11.02
CA ARG A 56 1.17 12.82 -10.04
C ARG A 56 2.14 12.74 -8.86
N GLY A 57 2.53 11.53 -8.45
CA GLY A 57 3.53 11.35 -7.40
C GLY A 57 4.91 11.88 -7.78
N LYS A 58 5.30 11.79 -9.07
CA LYS A 58 6.55 12.37 -9.58
C LYS A 58 6.55 13.89 -9.48
N ASP A 59 5.47 14.53 -9.87
CA ASP A 59 5.36 15.99 -9.81
C ASP A 59 5.36 16.47 -8.36
N PHE A 60 4.63 15.78 -7.49
CA PHE A 60 4.53 16.13 -6.08
C PHE A 60 5.87 15.95 -5.33
N ILE A 61 6.63 14.87 -5.61
CA ILE A 61 7.94 14.65 -4.96
C ILE A 61 8.99 15.68 -5.43
N ASN A 62 8.89 16.17 -6.66
CA ASN A 62 9.77 17.22 -7.15
C ASN A 62 9.64 18.53 -6.33
N CYS A 63 8.42 18.85 -5.88
CA CYS A 63 8.14 20.04 -5.08
C CYS A 63 8.32 19.81 -3.57
N HIS A 64 8.03 18.59 -3.08
CA HIS A 64 7.92 18.28 -1.65
C HIS A 64 8.80 17.13 -1.17
N GLY A 65 9.78 16.69 -1.97
CA GLY A 65 10.54 15.47 -1.72
C GLY A 65 11.25 15.41 -0.37
N ALA A 66 11.82 16.54 0.10
CA ALA A 66 12.44 16.57 1.43
C ALA A 66 11.42 16.32 2.55
N THR A 67 10.25 16.94 2.46
CA THR A 67 9.15 16.78 3.43
C THR A 67 8.62 15.34 3.40
N ILE A 68 8.44 14.76 2.21
CA ILE A 68 7.96 13.37 2.06
C ILE A 68 8.95 12.39 2.71
N ARG A 69 10.25 12.51 2.38
CA ARG A 69 11.30 11.64 2.98
C ARG A 69 11.36 11.76 4.49
N LYS A 70 11.27 13.00 5.03
CA LYS A 70 11.21 13.23 6.46
C LYS A 70 10.01 12.52 7.10
N LYS A 71 8.81 12.69 6.52
CA LYS A 71 7.59 12.04 7.03
C LYS A 71 7.64 10.51 6.93
N ILE A 72 8.27 9.94 5.89
CA ILE A 72 8.47 8.49 5.78
C ILE A 72 9.38 8.01 6.91
N ALA A 73 10.48 8.70 7.18
CA ALA A 73 11.38 8.36 8.29
C ALA A 73 10.71 8.49 9.67
N GLU A 74 9.90 9.55 9.87
CA GLU A 74 9.09 9.72 11.08
C GLU A 74 8.05 8.60 11.25
N LEU A 75 7.41 8.18 10.15
CA LEU A 75 6.47 7.07 10.15
C LEU A 75 7.19 5.75 10.46
N GLU A 76 8.34 5.47 9.82
CA GLU A 76 9.16 4.28 10.09
C GLU A 76 9.52 4.17 11.58
N ALA A 77 9.99 5.27 12.18
CA ALA A 77 10.36 5.31 13.60
C ALA A 77 9.19 4.97 14.54
N LYS A 78 7.94 5.20 14.12
CA LYS A 78 6.73 4.93 14.90
C LYS A 78 6.08 3.57 14.61
N ILE A 79 6.59 2.80 13.67
CA ILE A 79 6.03 1.48 13.33
C ILE A 79 5.88 0.58 14.55
N PRO A 80 6.89 0.44 15.47
CA PRO A 80 6.73 -0.40 16.65
C PRO A 80 5.51 -0.03 17.51
N GLU A 81 5.26 1.26 17.70
CA GLU A 81 4.10 1.76 18.45
C GLU A 81 2.79 1.49 17.69
N TYR A 82 2.78 1.71 16.37
CA TYR A 82 1.58 1.56 15.55
C TYR A 82 1.16 0.09 15.37
N LEU A 83 2.08 -0.86 15.35
CA LEU A 83 1.77 -2.28 15.33
C LEU A 83 0.88 -2.69 16.52
N GLU A 84 1.07 -2.02 17.68
CA GLU A 84 0.28 -2.24 18.89
C GLU A 84 -0.96 -1.34 19.00
N SER A 85 -1.12 -0.34 18.11
CA SER A 85 -2.12 0.72 18.27
C SER A 85 -3.37 0.55 17.41
N PHE A 86 -3.31 -0.27 16.37
CA PHE A 86 -4.43 -0.52 15.46
C PHE A 86 -5.02 -1.91 15.63
N LYS A 87 -6.27 -2.11 15.21
CA LYS A 87 -6.89 -3.43 15.13
C LYS A 87 -6.18 -4.32 14.10
N VAL A 88 -5.87 -3.73 12.95
CA VAL A 88 -5.06 -4.32 11.89
C VAL A 88 -4.24 -3.20 11.26
N LEU A 89 -2.94 -3.39 11.17
CA LEU A 89 -2.03 -2.55 10.41
C LEU A 89 -1.42 -3.40 9.29
N SER A 90 -1.70 -3.03 8.05
CA SER A 90 -1.25 -3.73 6.85
C SER A 90 -0.43 -2.82 5.96
N PHE A 91 0.36 -3.41 5.09
CA PHE A 91 1.27 -2.70 4.20
C PHE A 91 1.21 -3.31 2.79
N ASP A 92 1.29 -2.49 1.74
CA ASP A 92 1.62 -3.01 0.41
C ASP A 92 3.13 -3.29 0.30
N ASN A 93 3.56 -4.01 -0.72
CA ASN A 93 4.97 -4.41 -0.88
C ASN A 93 5.92 -3.21 -0.91
N LEU A 94 5.51 -2.10 -1.52
CA LEU A 94 6.31 -0.89 -1.57
C LEU A 94 6.45 -0.25 -0.17
N ALA A 95 5.39 -0.25 0.63
CA ALA A 95 5.45 0.25 2.00
C ALA A 95 6.29 -0.67 2.90
N LEU A 96 6.22 -2.01 2.72
CA LEU A 96 7.09 -2.95 3.43
C LEU A 96 8.57 -2.62 3.24
N GLU A 97 8.96 -2.29 2.00
CA GLU A 97 10.33 -1.90 1.64
C GLU A 97 10.67 -0.50 2.20
N GLN A 98 9.86 0.52 1.91
CA GLN A 98 10.13 1.91 2.27
C GLN A 98 10.19 2.15 3.78
N LEU A 99 9.47 1.36 4.58
CA LEU A 99 9.38 1.46 6.04
C LEU A 99 10.17 0.37 6.77
N ASN A 100 10.95 -0.46 6.05
CA ASN A 100 11.74 -1.56 6.63
C ASN A 100 10.95 -2.46 7.60
N ILE A 101 9.69 -2.78 7.27
CA ILE A 101 8.75 -3.45 8.19
C ILE A 101 9.31 -4.76 8.73
N LYS A 102 10.03 -5.52 7.91
CA LYS A 102 10.67 -6.79 8.31
C LYS A 102 11.56 -6.67 9.55
N LYS A 103 12.12 -5.49 9.82
CA LYS A 103 12.98 -5.21 11.01
C LYS A 103 12.18 -5.19 12.31
N TYR A 104 10.88 -4.90 12.23
CA TYR A 104 10.03 -4.63 13.39
C TYR A 104 9.08 -5.78 13.74
N VAL A 105 9.06 -6.85 12.93
CA VAL A 105 8.22 -8.03 13.16
C VAL A 105 9.08 -9.26 13.42
N SER A 106 8.53 -10.25 14.13
CA SER A 106 9.23 -11.50 14.37
C SER A 106 9.41 -12.30 13.06
N PRO A 107 10.43 -13.18 12.96
CA PRO A 107 10.57 -14.07 11.80
C PRO A 107 9.33 -14.95 11.57
N GLU A 108 8.64 -15.34 12.64
CA GLU A 108 7.42 -16.15 12.60
C GLU A 108 6.25 -15.35 12.02
N ASP A 109 6.02 -14.12 12.52
CA ASP A 109 5.00 -13.22 11.99
C ASP A 109 5.26 -12.89 10.53
N TRP A 110 6.52 -12.61 10.17
CA TRP A 110 6.88 -12.38 8.78
C TRP A 110 6.50 -13.56 7.90
N LYS A 111 6.87 -14.79 8.30
CA LYS A 111 6.56 -16.01 7.55
C LYS A 111 5.07 -16.25 7.42
N THR A 112 4.29 -15.91 8.45
CA THR A 112 2.84 -16.14 8.50
C THR A 112 2.06 -15.11 7.68
N HIS A 113 2.48 -13.85 7.68
CA HIS A 113 1.69 -12.75 7.14
C HIS A 113 2.25 -12.15 5.84
N TYR A 114 3.50 -12.44 5.48
CA TYR A 114 4.07 -11.97 4.22
C TYR A 114 3.49 -12.77 3.03
N MET A 115 2.76 -12.06 2.17
CA MET A 115 2.04 -12.65 1.04
C MET A 115 2.92 -12.87 -0.21
N GLY A 116 4.23 -12.61 -0.13
CA GLY A 116 5.16 -12.76 -1.26
C GLY A 116 5.40 -11.47 -2.04
N ASP A 117 6.42 -11.52 -2.90
CA ASP A 117 6.81 -10.41 -3.75
C ASP A 117 5.77 -10.12 -4.84
N ASP A 118 5.85 -8.92 -5.43
CA ASP A 118 5.07 -8.56 -6.62
C ASP A 118 5.25 -9.61 -7.73
N GLY A 119 4.16 -10.01 -8.35
CA GLY A 119 4.13 -11.08 -9.34
C GLY A 119 3.95 -12.49 -8.78
N SER A 120 4.02 -12.71 -7.45
CA SER A 120 3.77 -14.02 -6.84
C SER A 120 2.30 -14.40 -6.84
N PHE A 121 1.43 -13.46 -6.43
CA PHE A 121 -0.02 -13.65 -6.32
C PHE A 121 -0.83 -12.53 -6.96
N THR A 122 -0.17 -11.45 -7.37
CA THR A 122 -0.79 -10.26 -7.98
C THR A 122 -0.04 -9.89 -9.25
N MET A 123 -0.70 -9.16 -10.13
CA MET A 123 -0.08 -8.57 -11.31
C MET A 123 -0.66 -7.17 -11.57
N TYR A 124 0.05 -6.39 -12.35
CA TYR A 124 -0.44 -5.13 -12.90
C TYR A 124 -0.93 -5.34 -14.33
N ILE A 125 -2.14 -4.87 -14.65
CA ILE A 125 -2.69 -4.87 -16.00
C ILE A 125 -3.10 -3.44 -16.35
N ASP A 126 -2.66 -2.94 -17.50
CA ASP A 126 -3.08 -1.68 -18.10
C ASP A 126 -3.89 -1.97 -19.36
N LEU A 127 -5.22 -1.93 -19.24
CA LEU A 127 -6.13 -2.23 -20.36
C LEU A 127 -6.12 -1.15 -21.45
N VAL A 128 -5.68 0.06 -21.11
CA VAL A 128 -5.58 1.16 -22.11
C VAL A 128 -4.39 0.97 -23.02
N LYS A 129 -3.26 0.50 -22.45
CA LYS A 129 -2.03 0.21 -23.18
C LYS A 129 -1.93 -1.24 -23.65
N GLU A 130 -2.88 -2.07 -23.23
CA GLU A 130 -2.90 -3.51 -23.51
C GLU A 130 -1.61 -4.21 -23.03
N GLU A 131 -1.11 -3.84 -21.85
CA GLU A 131 0.13 -4.38 -21.29
C GLU A 131 -0.04 -4.87 -19.86
N PHE A 132 0.84 -5.79 -19.44
CA PHE A 132 0.92 -6.28 -18.07
C PHE A 132 2.36 -6.35 -17.55
N ALA A 133 2.52 -6.42 -16.22
CA ALA A 133 3.80 -6.48 -15.54
C ALA A 133 3.66 -7.02 -14.11
N LYS A 134 4.77 -7.27 -13.42
CA LYS A 134 4.77 -7.64 -11.98
C LYS A 134 4.06 -6.60 -11.12
N ASN A 135 4.33 -5.31 -11.36
CA ASN A 135 3.70 -4.20 -10.67
C ASN A 135 3.60 -2.95 -11.56
N SER A 136 2.98 -1.91 -11.06
CA SER A 136 2.76 -0.65 -11.81
C SER A 136 4.04 0.15 -12.10
N THR A 137 5.15 -0.15 -11.44
CA THR A 137 6.44 0.54 -11.58
C THR A 137 7.48 -0.27 -12.34
N SER A 138 7.19 -1.54 -12.70
CA SER A 138 8.10 -2.40 -13.45
C SER A 138 8.49 -1.77 -14.79
N VAL A 139 9.75 -1.90 -15.15
CA VAL A 139 10.28 -1.52 -16.46
C VAL A 139 9.85 -2.53 -17.52
N ASP A 140 9.93 -3.82 -17.18
CA ASP A 140 9.53 -4.90 -18.06
C ASP A 140 8.00 -4.92 -18.22
N ARG A 141 7.57 -4.76 -19.47
CA ARG A 141 6.16 -4.74 -19.87
C ARG A 141 5.95 -5.76 -20.99
N TYR A 142 4.83 -6.45 -20.94
CA TYR A 142 4.46 -7.48 -21.92
C TYR A 142 3.10 -7.13 -22.50
N ASN A 143 2.91 -7.39 -23.81
CA ASN A 143 1.64 -7.12 -24.49
C ASN A 143 0.62 -8.19 -24.11
N LEU A 144 -0.60 -7.78 -23.74
CA LEU A 144 -1.69 -8.70 -23.39
C LEU A 144 -2.12 -9.60 -24.56
N ASN A 145 -2.04 -9.08 -25.79
CA ASN A 145 -2.49 -9.78 -26.99
C ASN A 145 -1.58 -10.95 -27.41
N ASP A 146 -0.36 -11.05 -26.82
CA ASP A 146 0.56 -12.15 -27.07
C ASP A 146 0.20 -13.43 -26.29
N TYR A 147 -0.80 -13.35 -25.39
CA TYR A 147 -1.18 -14.41 -24.46
C TYR A 147 -2.66 -14.75 -24.58
N LYS A 148 -3.00 -16.04 -24.46
CA LYS A 148 -4.37 -16.54 -24.66
C LYS A 148 -5.15 -16.74 -23.37
N SER A 149 -4.46 -16.80 -22.22
CA SER A 149 -5.10 -17.03 -20.92
C SER A 149 -4.42 -16.25 -19.80
N ILE A 150 -5.14 -16.09 -18.70
CA ILE A 150 -4.62 -15.45 -17.48
C ILE A 150 -3.48 -16.27 -16.86
N GLU A 151 -3.51 -17.60 -17.00
CA GLU A 151 -2.47 -18.51 -16.53
C GLU A 151 -1.15 -18.28 -17.28
N GLU A 152 -1.21 -18.09 -18.60
CA GLU A 152 -0.03 -17.77 -19.42
C GLU A 152 0.59 -16.44 -18.98
N ILE A 153 -0.24 -15.42 -18.74
CA ILE A 153 0.17 -14.10 -18.24
C ILE A 153 0.87 -14.25 -16.88
N PHE A 154 0.27 -14.97 -15.92
CA PHE A 154 0.89 -15.20 -14.61
C PHE A 154 2.20 -15.97 -14.70
N ASN A 155 2.27 -17.01 -15.54
CA ASN A 155 3.50 -17.80 -15.74
C ASN A 155 4.63 -16.93 -16.31
N LYS A 156 4.29 -15.98 -17.21
CA LYS A 156 5.30 -15.05 -17.76
C LYS A 156 5.87 -14.11 -16.71
N ILE A 157 5.08 -13.71 -15.72
CA ILE A 157 5.53 -12.78 -14.68
C ILE A 157 6.36 -13.50 -13.60
N LYS A 158 6.04 -14.76 -13.30
CA LYS A 158 6.73 -15.55 -12.27
C LYS A 158 8.15 -15.95 -12.65
N ASN A 159 8.42 -16.05 -13.94
CA ASN A 159 9.74 -16.37 -14.48
C ASN A 159 10.57 -15.10 -14.71
#